data_80756af9d8cc2f554053ad795d9fb563
#
_entry.id   80756af9d8cc2f554053ad795d9fb563
#
_cell.length_a   1.000
_cell.length_b   1.000
_cell.length_c   1.000
_cell.angle_alpha   90.00
_cell.angle_beta   90.00
_cell.angle_gamma   90.00
#
_symmetry.space_group_name_H-M   'P 1'
#
loop_
_entity.id
_entity.type
_entity.pdbx_description
1 polymer ?
#
loop_
_entity_poly.entity_id
_entity_poly.type
_entity_poly.pdbx_seq_one_letter_code
_entity_poly.pdbx_strand_id
1 'polypeptide(L)'
;MKADESILLTLLYSEKKMIAGRTLLQKTEYFLNEKIGLGIEFTPYYYGPYSAEIADALESLRASDIVKEKVVEYPSFDFHITFEPRKYIYHLTDIGKDIAEVIEKKYQDEAEQIKKSLSEMRDLGMPYDYKNLSIAAKMDHILKLEGKSMTSDEIMDEAKTLGWKISEDDAETAVTFLEKLNLVTLHTPITADIS
;
A
#
# COMPACT_ATOMS: atom_id res chain seq x y z
N MET A 1 4.95 10.80 -13.30
CA MET A 1 3.56 10.31 -13.51
C MET A 1 2.68 10.92 -12.42
N LYS A 2 1.43 11.26 -12.71
CA LYS A 2 0.50 11.82 -11.71
C LYS A 2 -0.20 10.71 -10.92
N ALA A 3 -0.82 11.06 -9.79
CA ALA A 3 -1.54 10.12 -8.94
C ALA A 3 -2.72 9.41 -9.65
N ASP A 4 -3.50 10.14 -10.46
CA ASP A 4 -4.58 9.57 -11.26
C ASP A 4 -4.07 8.57 -12.31
N GLU A 5 -2.98 8.88 -12.99
CA GLU A 5 -2.32 8.00 -13.96
C GLU A 5 -1.79 6.72 -13.27
N SER A 6 -1.20 6.85 -12.06
CA SER A 6 -0.73 5.71 -11.25
C SER A 6 -1.89 4.79 -10.85
N ILE A 7 -2.97 5.35 -10.31
CA ILE A 7 -4.17 4.59 -9.91
C ILE A 7 -4.73 3.79 -11.09
N LEU A 8 -4.79 4.38 -12.29
CA LEU A 8 -5.32 3.72 -13.48
C LEU A 8 -4.47 2.51 -13.89
N LEU A 9 -3.13 2.65 -13.88
CA LEU A 9 -2.22 1.53 -14.15
C LEU A 9 -2.27 0.47 -13.04
N THR A 10 -2.34 0.90 -11.79
CA THR A 10 -2.49 0.00 -10.63
C THR A 10 -3.76 -0.85 -10.74
N LEU A 11 -4.89 -0.26 -11.12
CA LEU A 11 -6.12 -1.00 -11.34
C LEU A 11 -6.04 -1.89 -12.59
N LEU A 12 -5.41 -1.44 -13.66
CA LEU A 12 -5.23 -2.22 -14.89
C LEU A 12 -4.47 -3.53 -14.64
N TYR A 13 -3.39 -3.47 -13.82
CA TYR A 13 -2.52 -4.60 -13.54
C TYR A 13 -2.87 -5.37 -12.26
N SER A 14 -3.80 -4.87 -11.45
CA SER A 14 -4.29 -5.59 -10.27
C SER A 14 -4.96 -6.91 -10.64
N GLU A 15 -4.92 -7.86 -9.72
CA GLU A 15 -5.61 -9.13 -9.87
C GLU A 15 -7.11 -8.90 -10.12
N LYS A 16 -7.66 -9.58 -11.13
CA LYS A 16 -9.03 -9.40 -11.59
C LYS A 16 -9.38 -7.93 -11.96
N LYS A 17 -8.35 -7.09 -12.19
CA LYS A 17 -8.48 -5.65 -12.49
C LYS A 17 -9.32 -4.89 -11.47
N MET A 18 -9.11 -5.20 -10.18
CA MET A 18 -9.83 -4.57 -9.06
C MET A 18 -8.98 -4.48 -7.80
N ILE A 19 -9.27 -3.49 -6.95
CA ILE A 19 -8.70 -3.34 -5.61
C ILE A 19 -9.83 -3.22 -4.59
N ALA A 20 -9.71 -3.97 -3.49
CA ALA A 20 -10.72 -4.06 -2.46
C ALA A 20 -10.38 -3.17 -1.25
N GLY A 21 -10.85 -1.93 -1.27
CA GLY A 21 -10.76 -0.96 -0.19
C GLY A 21 -9.79 0.19 -0.46
N ARG A 22 -10.18 1.38 0.05
CA ARG A 22 -9.36 2.60 -0.05
C ARG A 22 -8.01 2.43 0.64
N THR A 23 -8.00 1.76 1.79
CA THR A 23 -6.75 1.52 2.54
C THR A 23 -5.79 0.65 1.74
N LEU A 24 -6.28 -0.43 1.12
CA LEU A 24 -5.44 -1.27 0.28
C LEU A 24 -4.87 -0.49 -0.91
N LEU A 25 -5.68 0.31 -1.60
CA LEU A 25 -5.20 1.17 -2.68
C LEU A 25 -4.11 2.13 -2.18
N GLN A 26 -4.35 2.86 -1.09
CA GLN A 26 -3.38 3.79 -0.50
C GLN A 26 -2.04 3.11 -0.16
N LYS A 27 -2.06 1.89 0.37
CA LYS A 27 -0.83 1.17 0.71
C LYS A 27 -0.13 0.59 -0.51
N THR A 28 -0.90 0.17 -1.51
CA THR A 28 -0.34 -0.23 -2.81
C THR A 28 0.39 0.94 -3.47
N GLU A 29 -0.26 2.10 -3.56
CA GLU A 29 0.35 3.32 -4.12
C GLU A 29 1.57 3.79 -3.31
N TYR A 30 1.53 3.65 -1.97
CA TYR A 30 2.69 3.92 -1.13
C TYR A 30 3.90 3.09 -1.57
N PHE A 31 3.76 1.77 -1.66
CA PHE A 31 4.88 0.90 -2.06
C PHE A 31 5.31 1.08 -3.51
N LEU A 32 4.40 1.41 -4.41
CA LEU A 32 4.76 1.78 -5.78
C LEU A 32 5.59 3.07 -5.79
N ASN A 33 5.17 4.09 -5.03
CA ASN A 33 5.93 5.33 -4.89
C ASN A 33 7.35 5.09 -4.35
N GLU A 34 7.48 4.22 -3.33
CA GLU A 34 8.77 3.87 -2.74
C GLU A 34 9.71 3.13 -3.69
N LYS A 35 9.16 2.26 -4.53
CA LYS A 35 9.95 1.47 -5.48
C LYS A 35 10.30 2.22 -6.77
N ILE A 36 9.43 3.11 -7.21
CA ILE A 36 9.53 3.70 -8.56
C ILE A 36 9.91 5.19 -8.47
N GLY A 37 9.66 5.85 -7.33
CA GLY A 37 9.93 7.27 -7.17
C GLY A 37 8.91 8.14 -7.91
N LEU A 38 7.63 7.89 -7.71
CA LEU A 38 6.55 8.63 -8.38
C LEU A 38 6.43 10.09 -7.93
N GLY A 39 7.06 10.44 -6.79
CA GLY A 39 7.05 11.80 -6.23
C GLY A 39 5.74 12.15 -5.52
N ILE A 40 4.96 11.16 -5.11
CA ILE A 40 3.72 11.34 -4.35
C ILE A 40 4.03 11.49 -2.86
N GLU A 41 3.49 12.51 -2.22
CA GLU A 41 3.70 12.75 -0.80
C GLU A 41 2.76 11.90 0.07
N PHE A 42 3.32 11.30 1.13
CA PHE A 42 2.60 10.54 2.14
C PHE A 42 2.91 11.06 3.53
N THR A 43 1.89 11.22 4.36
CA THR A 43 1.99 11.68 5.74
C THR A 43 1.44 10.62 6.69
N PRO A 44 1.89 10.58 7.97
CA PRO A 44 1.33 9.66 8.96
C PRO A 44 -0.17 9.88 9.13
N TYR A 45 -0.95 8.79 9.15
CA TYR A 45 -2.38 8.81 9.36
C TYR A 45 -2.82 7.56 10.14
N TYR A 46 -4.10 7.45 10.49
CA TYR A 46 -4.63 6.39 11.38
C TYR A 46 -4.23 4.96 10.98
N TYR A 47 -4.33 4.62 9.70
CA TYR A 47 -3.95 3.30 9.16
C TYR A 47 -2.55 3.26 8.55
N GLY A 48 -1.65 4.14 8.95
CA GLY A 48 -0.31 4.29 8.38
C GLY A 48 -0.25 5.40 7.32
N PRO A 49 0.85 5.51 6.57
CA PRO A 49 1.05 6.61 5.62
C PRO A 49 -0.12 6.75 4.64
N TYR A 50 -0.55 7.99 4.44
CA TYR A 50 -1.71 8.37 3.64
C TYR A 50 -1.36 9.54 2.72
N SER A 51 -1.84 9.50 1.50
CA SER A 51 -1.73 10.59 0.53
C SER A 51 -3.09 11.19 0.23
N ALA A 52 -3.23 12.51 0.48
CA ALA A 52 -4.42 13.26 0.07
C ALA A 52 -4.52 13.31 -1.46
N GLU A 53 -3.37 13.40 -2.15
CA GLU A 53 -3.32 13.42 -3.61
C GLU A 53 -3.93 12.15 -4.22
N ILE A 54 -3.60 10.96 -3.68
CA ILE A 54 -4.21 9.68 -4.09
C ILE A 54 -5.71 9.66 -3.80
N ALA A 55 -6.14 10.18 -2.65
CA ALA A 55 -7.57 10.22 -2.31
C ALA A 55 -8.36 11.12 -3.25
N ASP A 56 -7.86 12.32 -3.52
CA ASP A 56 -8.49 13.30 -4.41
C ASP A 56 -8.53 12.80 -5.86
N ALA A 57 -7.43 12.16 -6.31
CA ALA A 57 -7.36 11.54 -7.63
C ALA A 57 -8.40 10.42 -7.78
N LEU A 58 -8.53 9.54 -6.80
CA LEU A 58 -9.55 8.48 -6.81
C LEU A 58 -10.97 9.05 -6.87
N GLU A 59 -11.29 10.07 -6.07
CA GLU A 59 -12.60 10.72 -6.09
C GLU A 59 -12.88 11.38 -7.45
N SER A 60 -11.88 12.02 -8.05
CA SER A 60 -11.99 12.63 -9.38
C SER A 60 -12.26 11.60 -10.48
N LEU A 61 -11.54 10.46 -10.43
CA LEU A 61 -11.74 9.35 -11.35
C LEU A 61 -13.13 8.72 -11.21
N ARG A 62 -13.65 8.64 -9.98
CA ARG A 62 -15.02 8.17 -9.71
C ARG A 62 -16.07 9.15 -10.21
N ALA A 63 -15.91 10.44 -9.92
CA ALA A 63 -16.82 11.48 -10.36
C ALA A 63 -16.92 11.57 -11.88
N SER A 64 -15.84 11.22 -12.59
CA SER A 64 -15.76 11.21 -14.06
C SER A 64 -16.17 9.86 -14.69
N ASP A 65 -16.69 8.92 -13.91
CA ASP A 65 -17.08 7.54 -14.34
C ASP A 65 -15.94 6.75 -15.04
N ILE A 66 -14.70 7.08 -14.71
CA ILE A 66 -13.49 6.38 -15.19
C ILE A 66 -13.21 5.16 -14.29
N VAL A 67 -13.44 5.32 -12.98
CA VAL A 67 -13.37 4.27 -11.97
C VAL A 67 -14.74 4.09 -11.34
N LYS A 68 -15.21 2.86 -11.22
CA LYS A 68 -16.42 2.50 -10.47
C LYS A 68 -16.09 1.94 -9.11
N GLU A 69 -16.92 2.32 -8.14
CA GLU A 69 -16.94 1.75 -6.80
C GLU A 69 -18.15 0.81 -6.69
N LYS A 70 -17.88 -0.45 -6.39
CA LYS A 70 -18.92 -1.42 -6.02
C LYS A 70 -18.89 -1.62 -4.51
N VAL A 71 -20.03 -1.41 -3.87
CA VAL A 71 -20.20 -1.71 -2.44
C VAL A 71 -20.69 -3.14 -2.30
N VAL A 72 -19.96 -3.95 -1.52
CA VAL A 72 -20.39 -5.30 -1.14
C VAL A 72 -20.73 -5.25 0.34
N GLU A 73 -22.01 -5.50 0.65
CA GLU A 73 -22.50 -5.61 2.03
C GLU A 73 -22.40 -7.07 2.47
N TYR A 74 -21.85 -7.30 3.65
CA TYR A 74 -21.87 -8.62 4.28
C TYR A 74 -23.02 -8.67 5.28
N PRO A 75 -23.86 -9.73 5.26
CA PRO A 75 -24.90 -9.88 6.28
C PRO A 75 -24.23 -9.97 7.66
N SER A 76 -24.51 -9.01 8.53
CA SER A 76 -24.11 -9.08 9.93
C SER A 76 -25.02 -10.05 10.66
N PHE A 77 -24.47 -11.20 11.07
CA PHE A 77 -25.21 -12.17 11.90
C PHE A 77 -25.16 -11.84 13.40
N ASP A 78 -24.52 -10.73 13.80
CA ASP A 78 -24.32 -10.38 15.19
C ASP A 78 -24.89 -8.99 15.51
N PHE A 79 -25.95 -8.97 16.35
CA PHE A 79 -26.68 -7.77 16.75
C PHE A 79 -25.87 -6.79 17.65
N HIS A 80 -24.62 -7.12 17.96
CA HIS A 80 -23.74 -6.32 18.83
C HIS A 80 -22.62 -5.56 18.10
N ILE A 81 -22.51 -5.70 16.77
CA ILE A 81 -21.52 -4.97 15.98
C ILE A 81 -22.17 -3.73 15.38
N THR A 82 -21.86 -2.57 15.93
CA THR A 82 -22.27 -1.23 15.44
C THR A 82 -21.57 -0.83 14.13
N PHE A 83 -20.91 -1.76 13.45
CA PHE A 83 -20.18 -1.52 12.21
C PHE A 83 -20.89 -2.27 11.07
N GLU A 84 -21.46 -1.53 10.12
CA GLU A 84 -21.92 -2.14 8.87
C GLU A 84 -20.72 -2.66 8.10
N PRO A 85 -20.56 -3.99 7.89
CA PRO A 85 -19.43 -4.53 7.18
C PRO A 85 -19.58 -4.28 5.68
N ARG A 86 -19.13 -3.12 5.23
CA ARG A 86 -19.10 -2.75 3.82
C ARG A 86 -17.70 -2.90 3.26
N LYS A 87 -17.56 -3.58 2.13
CA LYS A 87 -16.34 -3.65 1.35
C LYS A 87 -16.52 -2.84 0.07
N TYR A 88 -15.64 -1.87 -0.14
CA TYR A 88 -15.59 -1.08 -1.35
C TYR A 88 -14.65 -1.75 -2.34
N ILE A 89 -15.05 -1.94 -3.57
CA ILE A 89 -14.23 -2.52 -4.63
C ILE A 89 -14.16 -1.51 -5.78
N TYR A 90 -12.93 -1.13 -6.13
CA TYR A 90 -12.64 -0.21 -7.22
C TYR A 90 -12.23 -0.98 -8.46
N HIS A 91 -12.78 -0.61 -9.61
CA HIS A 91 -12.43 -1.19 -10.91
C HIS A 91 -12.59 -0.16 -12.03
N LEU A 92 -11.85 -0.37 -13.12
CA LEU A 92 -11.95 0.49 -14.30
C LEU A 92 -13.27 0.25 -15.03
N THR A 93 -13.89 1.33 -15.52
CA THR A 93 -14.92 1.25 -16.56
C THR A 93 -14.29 0.90 -17.90
N ASP A 94 -15.08 0.70 -18.95
CA ASP A 94 -14.51 0.49 -20.28
C ASP A 94 -13.75 1.73 -20.76
N ILE A 95 -14.27 2.93 -20.54
CA ILE A 95 -13.56 4.19 -20.79
C ILE A 95 -12.29 4.26 -19.95
N GLY A 96 -12.34 3.86 -18.69
CA GLY A 96 -11.17 3.82 -17.80
C GLY A 96 -10.08 2.88 -18.31
N LYS A 97 -10.43 1.74 -18.90
CA LYS A 97 -9.48 0.81 -19.52
C LYS A 97 -8.80 1.43 -20.74
N ASP A 98 -9.59 2.05 -21.64
CA ASP A 98 -9.06 2.73 -22.82
C ASP A 98 -8.08 3.84 -22.44
N ILE A 99 -8.40 4.64 -21.41
CA ILE A 99 -7.52 5.68 -20.87
C ILE A 99 -6.25 5.05 -20.27
N ALA A 100 -6.38 4.00 -19.47
CA ALA A 100 -5.23 3.33 -18.86
C ALA A 100 -4.28 2.75 -19.92
N GLU A 101 -4.78 2.20 -21.02
CA GLU A 101 -3.96 1.73 -22.15
C GLU A 101 -3.24 2.87 -22.88
N VAL A 102 -3.82 4.06 -22.95
CA VAL A 102 -3.13 5.25 -23.48
C VAL A 102 -2.01 5.70 -22.53
N ILE A 103 -2.26 5.68 -21.23
CA ILE A 103 -1.28 6.02 -20.20
C ILE A 103 -0.13 4.99 -20.21
N GLU A 104 -0.42 3.69 -20.31
CA GLU A 104 0.57 2.63 -20.47
C GLU A 104 1.54 2.89 -21.63
N LYS A 105 1.00 3.28 -22.78
CA LYS A 105 1.82 3.61 -23.96
C LYS A 105 2.64 4.89 -23.79
N LYS A 106 2.14 5.84 -23.00
CA LYS A 106 2.83 7.12 -22.73
C LYS A 106 3.97 6.94 -21.74
N TYR A 107 3.82 6.06 -20.74
CA TYR A 107 4.73 5.82 -19.62
C TYR A 107 5.14 4.34 -19.57
N GLN A 108 5.75 3.85 -20.65
CA GLN A 108 6.06 2.41 -20.80
C GLN A 108 6.95 1.86 -19.70
N ASP A 109 7.99 2.61 -19.30
CA ASP A 109 8.95 2.18 -18.28
C ASP A 109 8.31 2.14 -16.89
N GLU A 110 7.55 3.15 -16.51
CA GLU A 110 6.83 3.19 -15.24
C GLU A 110 5.71 2.16 -15.20
N ALA A 111 5.00 1.95 -16.30
CA ALA A 111 3.95 0.94 -16.40
C ALA A 111 4.51 -0.48 -16.18
N GLU A 112 5.65 -0.81 -16.79
CA GLU A 112 6.31 -2.10 -16.58
C GLU A 112 6.81 -2.24 -15.13
N GLN A 113 7.35 -1.17 -14.54
CA GLN A 113 7.77 -1.17 -13.14
C GLN A 113 6.57 -1.35 -12.18
N ILE A 114 5.43 -0.69 -12.43
CA ILE A 114 4.19 -0.89 -11.66
C ILE A 114 3.73 -2.34 -11.75
N LYS A 115 3.63 -2.88 -12.96
CA LYS A 115 3.22 -4.26 -13.20
C LYS A 115 4.12 -5.26 -12.47
N LYS A 116 5.43 -5.09 -12.57
CA LYS A 116 6.42 -5.92 -11.88
C LYS A 116 6.28 -5.79 -10.36
N SER A 117 6.21 -4.58 -9.82
CA SER A 117 6.09 -4.33 -8.38
C SER A 117 4.80 -4.90 -7.79
N LEU A 118 3.68 -4.81 -8.51
CA LEU A 118 2.42 -5.41 -8.08
C LEU A 118 2.50 -6.95 -8.06
N SER A 119 3.20 -7.56 -9.01
CA SER A 119 3.45 -9.01 -8.99
C SER A 119 4.34 -9.40 -7.81
N GLU A 120 5.44 -8.70 -7.62
CA GLU A 120 6.35 -8.93 -6.49
C GLU A 120 5.61 -8.85 -5.16
N MET A 121 4.84 -7.78 -4.89
CA MET A 121 4.09 -7.63 -3.64
C MET A 121 3.12 -8.78 -3.36
N ARG A 122 2.55 -9.40 -4.39
CA ARG A 122 1.65 -10.56 -4.23
C ARG A 122 2.39 -11.87 -3.98
N ASP A 123 3.58 -12.02 -4.54
CA ASP A 123 4.32 -13.29 -4.56
C ASP A 123 5.26 -13.45 -3.35
N LEU A 124 5.40 -12.43 -2.49
CA LEU A 124 6.36 -12.43 -1.38
C LEU A 124 5.95 -13.23 -0.13
N GLY A 125 4.79 -13.90 -0.17
CA GLY A 125 4.35 -14.80 0.89
C GLY A 125 3.65 -14.11 2.07
N MET A 126 3.60 -12.78 2.12
CA MET A 126 2.72 -12.02 3.01
C MET A 126 1.37 -11.83 2.31
N PRO A 127 0.23 -12.04 3.00
CA PRO A 127 -1.08 -11.78 2.41
C PRO A 127 -1.18 -10.36 1.85
N TYR A 128 -1.58 -10.24 0.57
CA TYR A 128 -1.80 -8.95 -0.08
C TYR A 128 -3.16 -8.38 0.34
N ASP A 129 -3.23 -7.86 1.53
CA ASP A 129 -4.41 -7.24 2.12
C ASP A 129 -4.09 -5.92 2.84
N TYR A 130 -5.15 -5.19 3.22
CA TYR A 130 -4.98 -3.87 3.82
C TYR A 130 -4.27 -3.91 5.19
N LYS A 131 -4.42 -4.99 5.99
CA LYS A 131 -3.82 -5.10 7.32
C LYS A 131 -2.30 -5.24 7.21
N ASN A 132 -1.86 -6.24 6.46
CA ASN A 132 -0.44 -6.56 6.32
C ASN A 132 0.32 -5.41 5.63
N LEU A 133 -0.21 -4.89 4.51
CA LEU A 133 0.40 -3.75 3.84
C LEU A 133 0.39 -2.48 4.70
N SER A 134 -0.61 -2.27 5.57
CA SER A 134 -0.61 -1.13 6.49
C SER A 134 0.50 -1.25 7.53
N ILE A 135 0.76 -2.43 8.06
CA ILE A 135 1.83 -2.66 9.03
C ILE A 135 3.19 -2.44 8.38
N ALA A 136 3.44 -3.08 7.24
CA ALA A 136 4.68 -2.89 6.50
C ALA A 136 4.92 -1.41 6.13
N ALA A 137 3.88 -0.71 5.65
CA ALA A 137 3.98 0.71 5.32
C ALA A 137 4.25 1.60 6.54
N LYS A 138 3.69 1.28 7.72
CA LYS A 138 4.00 1.98 8.97
C LYS A 138 5.47 1.84 9.33
N MET A 139 6.00 0.64 9.28
CA MET A 139 7.40 0.37 9.63
C MET A 139 8.38 1.05 8.66
N ASP A 140 8.15 0.93 7.37
CA ASP A 140 8.96 1.61 6.34
C ASP A 140 8.92 3.14 6.50
N HIS A 141 7.74 3.69 6.78
CA HIS A 141 7.57 5.13 6.99
C HIS A 141 8.30 5.65 8.24
N ILE A 142 8.26 4.90 9.36
CA ILE A 142 9.02 5.22 10.58
C ILE A 142 10.52 5.24 10.27
N LEU A 143 11.05 4.22 9.61
CA LEU A 143 12.47 4.15 9.23
C LEU A 143 12.90 5.36 8.41
N LYS A 144 12.03 5.84 7.51
CA LYS A 144 12.30 7.03 6.70
C LYS A 144 12.24 8.33 7.48
N LEU A 145 11.26 8.48 8.37
CA LEU A 145 11.16 9.65 9.25
C LEU A 145 12.38 9.78 10.15
N GLU A 146 12.83 8.66 10.74
CA GLU A 146 13.98 8.63 11.63
C GLU A 146 15.32 8.73 10.89
N GLY A 147 15.40 8.27 9.64
CA GLY A 147 16.58 8.33 8.80
C GLY A 147 17.79 7.54 9.34
N LYS A 148 17.54 6.53 10.18
CA LYS A 148 18.56 5.69 10.84
C LYS A 148 18.14 4.23 10.87
N SER A 149 19.11 3.34 11.11
CA SER A 149 18.83 1.94 11.42
C SER A 149 18.14 1.82 12.78
N MET A 150 17.12 0.98 12.86
CA MET A 150 16.35 0.74 14.08
C MET A 150 16.15 -0.76 14.29
N THR A 151 16.05 -1.18 15.54
CA THR A 151 15.58 -2.51 15.92
C THR A 151 14.05 -2.58 15.80
N SER A 152 13.50 -3.80 15.76
CA SER A 152 12.03 -3.97 15.76
C SER A 152 11.37 -3.33 16.99
N ASP A 153 12.01 -3.44 18.17
CA ASP A 153 11.51 -2.82 19.42
C ASP A 153 11.46 -1.28 19.31
N GLU A 154 12.54 -0.66 18.79
CA GLU A 154 12.58 0.80 18.57
C GLU A 154 11.49 1.24 17.58
N ILE A 155 11.25 0.48 16.51
CA ILE A 155 10.17 0.78 15.55
C ILE A 155 8.80 0.64 16.21
N MET A 156 8.58 -0.40 17.03
CA MET A 156 7.31 -0.59 17.75
C MET A 156 7.07 0.50 18.79
N ASP A 157 8.11 1.00 19.44
CA ASP A 157 8.00 2.11 20.40
C ASP A 157 7.67 3.42 19.66
N GLU A 158 8.34 3.70 18.55
CA GLU A 158 8.01 4.89 17.73
C GLU A 158 6.60 4.79 17.14
N ALA A 159 6.16 3.60 16.73
CA ALA A 159 4.79 3.39 16.27
C ALA A 159 3.74 3.78 17.32
N LYS A 160 4.01 3.54 18.62
CA LYS A 160 3.11 3.94 19.72
C LYS A 160 2.98 5.46 19.80
N THR A 161 4.07 6.21 19.57
CA THR A 161 4.04 7.70 19.57
C THR A 161 3.15 8.24 18.46
N LEU A 162 3.12 7.56 17.32
CA LEU A 162 2.23 7.86 16.18
C LEU A 162 0.80 7.30 16.35
N GLY A 163 0.48 6.70 17.51
CA GLY A 163 -0.81 6.07 17.78
C GLY A 163 -1.05 4.76 17.00
N TRP A 164 0.01 4.13 16.50
CA TRP A 164 -0.07 2.87 15.77
C TRP A 164 0.22 1.68 16.68
N LYS A 165 -0.55 0.60 16.47
CA LYS A 165 -0.32 -0.67 17.17
C LYS A 165 0.30 -1.66 16.18
N ILE A 166 1.46 -2.19 16.53
CA ILE A 166 2.18 -3.24 15.78
C ILE A 166 2.55 -4.32 16.81
N SER A 167 2.17 -5.58 16.55
CA SER A 167 2.61 -6.71 17.36
C SER A 167 3.97 -7.22 16.88
N GLU A 168 4.66 -8.00 17.69
CA GLU A 168 5.96 -8.59 17.35
C GLU A 168 5.85 -9.49 16.10
N ASP A 169 4.86 -10.38 16.05
CA ASP A 169 4.60 -11.26 14.90
C ASP A 169 4.32 -10.47 13.61
N ASP A 170 3.51 -9.38 13.72
CA ASP A 170 3.22 -8.51 12.59
C ASP A 170 4.50 -7.78 12.13
N ALA A 171 5.38 -7.38 13.06
CA ALA A 171 6.64 -6.72 12.75
C ALA A 171 7.61 -7.65 12.00
N GLU A 172 7.80 -8.89 12.46
CA GLU A 172 8.65 -9.88 11.80
C GLU A 172 8.20 -10.17 10.37
N THR A 173 6.88 -10.35 10.18
CA THR A 173 6.29 -10.55 8.84
C THR A 173 6.54 -9.35 7.94
N ALA A 174 6.35 -8.14 8.46
CA ALA A 174 6.54 -6.90 7.72
C ALA A 174 8.02 -6.66 7.35
N VAL A 175 8.96 -6.92 8.26
CA VAL A 175 10.40 -6.82 8.00
C VAL A 175 10.80 -7.74 6.86
N THR A 176 10.37 -9.00 6.90
CA THR A 176 10.64 -9.98 5.82
C THR A 176 10.08 -9.50 4.47
N PHE A 177 8.89 -8.91 4.46
CA PHE A 177 8.29 -8.35 3.26
C PHE A 177 9.09 -7.15 2.72
N LEU A 178 9.47 -6.22 3.59
CA LEU A 178 10.23 -5.02 3.21
C LEU A 178 11.63 -5.38 2.70
N GLU A 179 12.30 -6.37 3.30
CA GLU A 179 13.59 -6.88 2.83
C GLU A 179 13.49 -7.47 1.42
N LYS A 180 12.50 -8.33 1.18
CA LYS A 180 12.25 -8.92 -0.13
C LYS A 180 11.89 -7.90 -1.21
N LEU A 181 11.25 -6.79 -0.81
CA LEU A 181 11.01 -5.64 -1.70
C LEU A 181 12.26 -4.77 -1.90
N ASN A 182 13.38 -5.06 -1.23
CA ASN A 182 14.60 -4.24 -1.22
C ASN A 182 14.37 -2.80 -0.71
N LEU A 183 13.43 -2.61 0.21
CA LEU A 183 13.16 -1.33 0.87
C LEU A 183 13.95 -1.17 2.16
N VAL A 184 14.34 -2.27 2.80
CA VAL A 184 15.19 -2.32 3.99
C VAL A 184 16.31 -3.33 3.83
N THR A 185 17.40 -3.13 4.57
CA THR A 185 18.49 -4.11 4.69
C THR A 185 18.61 -4.51 6.15
N LEU A 186 18.57 -5.81 6.42
CA LEU A 186 18.78 -6.34 7.76
C LEU A 186 20.27 -6.31 8.11
N HIS A 187 20.62 -5.65 9.21
CA HIS A 187 21.96 -5.73 9.80
C HIS A 187 21.97 -6.81 10.86
N THR A 188 22.75 -7.86 10.63
CA THR A 188 23.04 -8.85 11.67
C THR A 188 23.88 -8.16 12.76
N PRO A 189 23.51 -8.17 14.04
CA PRO A 189 24.37 -7.63 15.08
C PRO A 189 25.70 -8.38 15.05
N ILE A 190 26.81 -7.65 14.93
CA ILE A 190 28.14 -8.23 15.06
C ILE A 190 28.29 -8.59 16.53
N THR A 191 28.11 -9.87 16.88
CA THR A 191 28.53 -10.39 18.18
C THR A 191 30.04 -10.38 18.18
N ALA A 192 30.63 -9.35 18.80
CA ALA A 192 32.04 -9.39 19.14
C ALA A 192 32.20 -10.48 20.21
N ASP A 193 32.73 -11.64 19.82
CA ASP A 193 33.30 -12.59 20.77
C ASP A 193 34.44 -11.88 21.47
N ILE A 194 34.18 -11.44 22.70
CA ILE A 194 35.22 -10.96 23.61
C ILE A 194 35.83 -12.24 24.20
N SER A 195 36.93 -12.67 23.62
CA SER A 195 37.81 -13.69 24.15
C SER A 195 38.72 -13.12 25.21
#